data_6e155751f6b4bdb457dca62e1842d28b
#
_entry.id   6e155751f6b4bdb457dca62e1842d28b
#
_cell.length_a   1.000
_cell.length_b   1.000
_cell.length_c   1.000
_cell.angle_alpha   90.00
_cell.angle_beta   90.00
_cell.angle_gamma   90.00
#
_symmetry.space_group_name_H-M   'P 1'
#
loop_
_entity.id
_entity.type
_entity.pdbx_description
1 polymer ?
#
loop_
_entity_poly.entity_id
_entity_poly.type
_entity_poly.pdbx_seq_one_letter_code
_entity_poly.pdbx_strand_id
1 'polypeptide(L)'
;DCLLSRGLGDVYKRQVWGNSFSYYNPSQEWLGKLYLDVMPNIYANMQDVKSATEDVIPISIAQIIKVAALSRVTDTYGPIPYSQVGLDGKLVAPFDTEKEVYYKMFDELTDAINTLTINRTQNLTANADKVYSGNVEKWIKFANSLKLRMAMRICYVDKGKSEIMVKEAIDTSNGKLGVMTENSDNAFMPATINPFYMVCYSYNGGETKISADLSSYMNGYQDPRREIYGVTSTFDESENITNGFHGLRVGNEYPIKTG
;
A
#
# COMPACT_ATOMS: atom_id res chain seq x y z
N ASP A 1 2.87 2.13 3.68
CA ASP A 1 2.10 3.34 3.33
C ASP A 1 1.29 3.89 4.50
N CYS A 2 0.73 3.04 5.33
CA CYS A 2 -0.14 3.49 6.41
C CYS A 2 0.63 4.10 7.60
N LEU A 3 1.86 3.69 7.86
CA LEU A 3 2.65 4.19 9.00
C LEU A 3 3.17 5.61 8.77
N LEU A 4 3.57 5.94 7.55
CA LEU A 4 3.99 7.30 7.21
C LEU A 4 2.81 8.27 7.15
N SER A 5 1.67 7.86 6.59
CA SER A 5 0.47 8.68 6.54
C SER A 5 -0.18 8.86 7.92
N ARG A 6 -0.09 7.88 8.81
CA ARG A 6 -0.56 8.01 10.21
C ARG A 6 0.28 8.99 11.01
N GLY A 7 1.60 8.94 10.88
CA GLY A 7 2.48 9.91 11.53
C GLY A 7 2.28 11.34 11.01
N LEU A 8 2.09 11.50 9.72
CA LEU A 8 1.86 12.80 9.08
C LEU A 8 0.44 13.33 9.36
N GLY A 9 -0.57 12.48 9.35
CA GLY A 9 -1.95 12.86 9.68
C GLY A 9 -2.11 13.31 11.12
N ASP A 10 -1.37 12.72 12.05
CA ASP A 10 -1.35 13.13 13.45
C ASP A 10 -0.67 14.50 13.64
N VAL A 11 0.44 14.74 12.99
CA VAL A 11 1.12 16.04 13.01
C VAL A 11 0.20 17.13 12.45
N TYR A 12 -0.50 16.84 11.38
CA TYR A 12 -1.42 17.77 10.73
C TYR A 12 -2.59 18.18 11.62
N LYS A 13 -3.26 17.25 12.27
CA LYS A 13 -4.40 17.57 13.16
C LYS A 13 -4.03 18.41 14.37
N ARG A 14 -2.76 18.45 14.73
CA ARG A 14 -2.24 19.23 15.86
C ARG A 14 -1.99 20.68 15.57
N GLN A 15 -1.78 21.02 14.31
CA GLN A 15 -1.33 22.37 13.93
C GLN A 15 -2.45 23.39 13.82
N VAL A 16 -3.71 23.01 13.66
CA VAL A 16 -4.72 23.91 13.11
C VAL A 16 -5.73 24.43 14.13
N TRP A 17 -5.98 23.77 15.25
CA TRP A 17 -7.14 24.10 16.06
C TRP A 17 -6.88 24.12 17.56
N GLY A 18 -6.15 25.14 18.02
CA GLY A 18 -6.11 25.50 19.44
C GLY A 18 -5.37 24.53 20.35
N ASN A 19 -5.20 24.88 21.60
CA ASN A 19 -4.47 24.25 22.71
C ASN A 19 -4.80 22.77 23.01
N SER A 20 -4.90 21.91 22.01
CA SER A 20 -5.17 20.50 22.22
C SER A 20 -3.90 19.67 22.10
N PHE A 21 -3.60 18.92 23.16
CA PHE A 21 -2.60 17.87 23.12
C PHE A 21 -2.94 16.88 22.02
N SER A 22 -1.91 16.35 21.38
CA SER A 22 -2.09 15.32 20.39
C SER A 22 -2.49 14.01 21.07
N TYR A 23 -3.65 13.53 20.76
CA TYR A 23 -4.13 12.23 21.14
C TYR A 23 -4.65 11.47 19.92
N TYR A 24 -4.50 10.15 19.95
CA TYR A 24 -5.04 9.31 18.90
C TYR A 24 -6.55 9.17 19.11
N ASN A 25 -7.31 9.92 18.35
CA ASN A 25 -8.77 9.86 18.35
C ASN A 25 -9.31 10.01 16.92
N PRO A 26 -9.11 9.02 16.06
CA PRO A 26 -9.62 9.07 14.70
C PRO A 26 -11.16 9.01 14.70
N SER A 27 -11.79 9.74 13.76
CA SER A 27 -13.24 9.62 13.55
C SER A 27 -13.60 8.24 13.00
N GLN A 28 -14.85 7.81 13.20
CA GLN A 28 -15.36 6.56 12.64
C GLN A 28 -15.25 6.52 11.10
N GLU A 29 -15.48 7.66 10.45
CA GLU A 29 -15.28 7.80 9.00
C GLU A 29 -13.84 7.47 8.58
N TRP A 30 -12.87 7.94 9.32
CA TRP A 30 -11.46 7.68 9.02
C TRP A 30 -11.06 6.24 9.29
N LEU A 31 -11.61 5.65 10.35
CA LEU A 31 -11.39 4.24 10.67
C LEU A 31 -11.95 3.33 9.58
N GLY A 32 -13.12 3.66 9.05
CA GLY A 32 -13.78 2.85 8.01
C GLY A 32 -13.32 3.15 6.58
N LYS A 33 -12.59 4.24 6.35
CA LYS A 33 -12.33 4.77 5.00
C LYS A 33 -11.72 3.76 4.04
N LEU A 34 -10.68 3.05 4.45
CA LEU A 34 -10.03 2.06 3.60
C LEU A 34 -10.99 0.92 3.22
N TYR A 35 -11.79 0.45 4.17
CA TYR A 35 -12.77 -0.61 3.92
C TYR A 35 -13.85 -0.13 2.95
N LEU A 36 -14.46 1.01 3.23
CA LEU A 36 -15.57 1.55 2.46
C LEU A 36 -15.17 1.94 1.03
N ASP A 37 -13.96 2.46 0.84
CA ASP A 37 -13.48 2.86 -0.48
C ASP A 37 -12.98 1.66 -1.30
N VAL A 38 -12.43 0.63 -0.69
CA VAL A 38 -11.78 -0.47 -1.42
C VAL A 38 -12.72 -1.65 -1.66
N MET A 39 -13.43 -2.12 -0.62
CA MET A 39 -14.21 -3.36 -0.71
C MET A 39 -15.28 -3.30 -1.82
N PRO A 40 -16.22 -2.34 -1.85
CA PRO A 40 -17.26 -2.32 -2.87
C PRO A 40 -16.69 -2.17 -4.28
N ASN A 41 -15.71 -1.26 -4.44
CA ASN A 41 -15.15 -0.94 -5.75
C ASN A 41 -14.36 -2.10 -6.36
N ILE A 42 -13.58 -2.83 -5.55
CA ILE A 42 -12.81 -3.97 -6.05
C ILE A 42 -13.72 -5.10 -6.55
N TYR A 43 -14.78 -5.41 -5.82
CA TYR A 43 -15.72 -6.46 -6.26
C TYR A 43 -16.54 -6.03 -7.46
N ALA A 44 -17.01 -4.77 -7.52
CA ALA A 44 -17.72 -4.24 -8.67
C ALA A 44 -16.83 -4.25 -9.92
N ASN A 45 -15.63 -3.69 -9.84
CA ASN A 45 -14.69 -3.68 -10.97
C ASN A 45 -14.29 -5.08 -11.42
N MET A 46 -14.13 -6.03 -10.49
CA MET A 46 -13.86 -7.43 -10.87
C MET A 46 -15.02 -8.07 -11.63
N GLN A 47 -16.25 -7.76 -11.23
CA GLN A 47 -17.44 -8.22 -11.95
C GLN A 47 -17.54 -7.58 -13.34
N ASP A 48 -17.25 -6.29 -13.45
CA ASP A 48 -17.25 -5.56 -14.73
C ASP A 48 -16.23 -6.15 -15.70
N VAL A 49 -15.01 -6.45 -15.25
CA VAL A 49 -14.00 -7.12 -16.09
C VAL A 49 -14.50 -8.47 -16.57
N LYS A 50 -15.04 -9.31 -15.70
CA LYS A 50 -15.57 -10.63 -16.07
C LYS A 50 -16.75 -10.56 -17.02
N SER A 51 -17.55 -9.50 -16.95
CA SER A 51 -18.69 -9.28 -17.84
C SER A 51 -18.27 -8.74 -19.20
N ALA A 52 -17.15 -8.00 -19.25
CA ALA A 52 -16.65 -7.36 -20.46
C ALA A 52 -15.81 -8.27 -21.36
N THR A 53 -15.21 -9.33 -20.81
CA THR A 53 -14.31 -10.22 -21.57
C THR A 53 -14.23 -11.62 -20.99
N GLU A 54 -14.01 -12.59 -21.89
CA GLU A 54 -13.65 -13.97 -21.55
C GLU A 54 -12.13 -14.20 -21.62
N ASP A 55 -11.36 -13.18 -22.00
CA ASP A 55 -9.90 -13.27 -22.09
C ASP A 55 -9.28 -13.46 -20.69
N VAL A 56 -8.53 -14.54 -20.56
CA VAL A 56 -7.92 -14.95 -19.29
C VAL A 56 -6.84 -14.01 -18.79
N ILE A 57 -6.19 -13.23 -19.69
CA ILE A 57 -5.11 -12.31 -19.31
C ILE A 57 -5.64 -11.14 -18.49
N PRO A 58 -6.57 -10.29 -18.97
CA PRO A 58 -7.12 -9.20 -18.18
C PRO A 58 -7.84 -9.68 -16.91
N ILE A 59 -8.50 -10.85 -16.95
CA ILE A 59 -9.13 -11.44 -15.77
C ILE A 59 -8.09 -11.80 -14.71
N SER A 60 -6.96 -12.43 -15.10
CA SER A 60 -5.88 -12.77 -14.18
C SER A 60 -5.19 -11.52 -13.60
N ILE A 61 -4.99 -10.48 -14.40
CA ILE A 61 -4.43 -9.20 -13.92
C ILE A 61 -5.39 -8.54 -12.93
N ALA A 62 -6.69 -8.51 -13.22
CA ALA A 62 -7.69 -8.00 -12.29
C ALA A 62 -7.72 -8.79 -10.97
N GLN A 63 -7.54 -10.12 -11.04
CA GLN A 63 -7.41 -10.98 -9.87
C GLN A 63 -6.19 -10.60 -9.01
N ILE A 64 -5.02 -10.36 -9.63
CA ILE A 64 -3.81 -9.91 -8.93
C ILE A 64 -4.04 -8.56 -8.23
N ILE A 65 -4.68 -7.61 -8.92
CA ILE A 65 -5.02 -6.29 -8.36
C ILE A 65 -5.99 -6.43 -7.18
N LYS A 66 -7.01 -7.30 -7.31
CA LYS A 66 -7.94 -7.62 -6.23
C LYS A 66 -7.18 -8.09 -4.98
N VAL A 67 -6.29 -9.07 -5.14
CA VAL A 67 -5.49 -9.57 -4.02
C VAL A 67 -4.58 -8.49 -3.43
N ALA A 68 -3.93 -7.68 -4.27
CA ALA A 68 -3.08 -6.58 -3.82
C ALA A 68 -3.85 -5.54 -2.97
N ALA A 69 -5.08 -5.22 -3.36
CA ALA A 69 -5.92 -4.28 -2.63
C ALA A 69 -6.47 -4.89 -1.33
N LEU A 70 -7.07 -6.08 -1.41
CA LEU A 70 -7.75 -6.70 -0.27
C LEU A 70 -6.80 -7.27 0.78
N SER A 71 -5.56 -7.62 0.42
CA SER A 71 -4.54 -7.97 1.42
C SER A 71 -4.27 -6.80 2.37
N ARG A 72 -4.31 -5.55 1.89
CA ARG A 72 -4.19 -4.37 2.76
C ARG A 72 -5.40 -4.16 3.64
N VAL A 73 -6.59 -4.51 3.15
CA VAL A 73 -7.83 -4.39 3.93
C VAL A 73 -7.81 -5.40 5.09
N THR A 74 -7.53 -6.68 4.82
CA THR A 74 -7.44 -7.69 5.89
C THR A 74 -6.28 -7.43 6.85
N ASP A 75 -5.13 -6.93 6.37
CA ASP A 75 -4.01 -6.51 7.23
C ASP A 75 -4.37 -5.36 8.18
N THR A 76 -5.40 -4.58 7.85
CA THR A 76 -5.84 -3.43 8.64
C THR A 76 -6.98 -3.79 9.60
N TYR A 77 -7.93 -4.61 9.15
CA TYR A 77 -9.18 -4.87 9.88
C TYR A 77 -9.29 -6.31 10.41
N GLY A 78 -8.38 -7.22 10.02
CA GLY A 78 -8.47 -8.64 10.35
C GLY A 78 -9.47 -9.38 9.45
N PRO A 79 -10.44 -10.13 10.01
CA PRO A 79 -11.47 -10.82 9.23
C PRO A 79 -12.24 -9.88 8.32
N ILE A 80 -12.47 -10.30 7.06
CA ILE A 80 -13.26 -9.56 6.07
C ILE A 80 -14.15 -10.51 5.27
N PRO A 81 -15.26 -10.05 4.68
CA PRO A 81 -15.97 -10.81 3.68
C PRO A 81 -15.10 -10.99 2.43
N TYR A 82 -14.78 -12.22 2.05
CA TYR A 82 -13.90 -12.49 0.91
C TYR A 82 -14.43 -13.57 -0.02
N SER A 83 -14.67 -14.77 0.50
CA SER A 83 -14.94 -15.95 -0.32
C SER A 83 -16.34 -15.98 -0.90
N GLN A 84 -17.31 -15.36 -0.25
CA GLN A 84 -18.73 -15.43 -0.61
C GLN A 84 -19.34 -14.11 -1.07
N VAL A 85 -18.51 -13.09 -1.33
CA VAL A 85 -19.01 -11.80 -1.80
C VAL A 85 -19.54 -11.92 -3.23
N GLY A 86 -20.79 -11.49 -3.43
CA GLY A 86 -21.45 -11.51 -4.75
C GLY A 86 -21.90 -12.88 -5.22
N LEU A 87 -21.80 -13.93 -4.38
CA LEU A 87 -22.35 -15.23 -4.68
C LEU A 87 -23.84 -15.29 -4.36
N ASP A 88 -24.59 -16.01 -5.19
CA ASP A 88 -26.02 -16.32 -4.99
C ASP A 88 -26.93 -15.10 -4.81
N GLY A 89 -26.55 -13.90 -5.27
CA GLY A 89 -27.35 -12.67 -5.15
C GLY A 89 -27.60 -12.21 -3.71
N LYS A 90 -26.84 -12.72 -2.73
CA LYS A 90 -26.95 -12.32 -1.34
C LYS A 90 -26.42 -10.91 -1.11
N LEU A 91 -27.20 -10.09 -0.43
CA LEU A 91 -26.81 -8.73 -0.04
C LEU A 91 -25.74 -8.69 1.05
N VAL A 92 -25.61 -9.76 1.83
CA VAL A 92 -24.68 -9.85 2.95
C VAL A 92 -23.82 -11.12 2.78
N ALA A 93 -22.52 -10.94 2.77
CA ALA A 93 -21.56 -12.04 2.79
C ALA A 93 -21.01 -12.24 4.22
N PRO A 94 -20.79 -13.47 4.68
CA PRO A 94 -20.17 -13.74 5.95
C PRO A 94 -18.71 -13.28 5.94
N PHE A 95 -18.20 -13.01 7.14
CA PHE A 95 -16.77 -12.75 7.32
C PHE A 95 -15.99 -14.07 7.30
N ASP A 96 -14.96 -14.11 6.48
CA ASP A 96 -13.96 -15.17 6.54
C ASP A 96 -12.91 -14.82 7.60
N THR A 97 -12.35 -15.82 8.25
CA THR A 97 -11.21 -15.60 9.15
C THR A 97 -10.00 -15.09 8.37
N GLU A 98 -9.10 -14.36 9.01
CA GLU A 98 -7.89 -13.84 8.36
C GLU A 98 -7.06 -14.97 7.70
N LYS A 99 -7.00 -16.15 8.33
CA LYS A 99 -6.36 -17.33 7.77
C LYS A 99 -7.02 -17.78 6.46
N GLU A 100 -8.34 -17.90 6.44
CA GLU A 100 -9.11 -18.30 5.24
C GLU A 100 -8.91 -17.29 4.11
N VAL A 101 -8.97 -16.00 4.42
CA VAL A 101 -8.69 -14.91 3.47
C VAL A 101 -7.31 -15.06 2.84
N TYR A 102 -6.27 -15.23 3.66
CA TYR A 102 -4.89 -15.38 3.17
C TYR A 102 -4.71 -16.62 2.31
N TYR A 103 -5.28 -17.74 2.71
CA TYR A 103 -5.19 -18.99 1.95
C TYR A 103 -5.85 -18.85 0.59
N LYS A 104 -7.05 -18.27 0.55
CA LYS A 104 -7.77 -17.99 -0.69
C LYS A 104 -6.99 -17.05 -1.61
N MET A 105 -6.38 -16.01 -1.04
CA MET A 105 -5.53 -15.10 -1.79
C MET A 105 -4.29 -15.80 -2.39
N PHE A 106 -3.66 -16.72 -1.66
CA PHE A 106 -2.54 -17.50 -2.20
C PHE A 106 -2.97 -18.40 -3.36
N ASP A 107 -4.12 -19.04 -3.24
CA ASP A 107 -4.67 -19.86 -4.32
C ASP A 107 -4.97 -19.00 -5.56
N GLU A 108 -5.64 -17.87 -5.38
CA GLU A 108 -5.96 -16.91 -6.44
C GLU A 108 -4.71 -16.35 -7.14
N LEU A 109 -3.66 -16.01 -6.38
CA LEU A 109 -2.38 -15.58 -6.96
C LEU A 109 -1.71 -16.73 -7.73
N THR A 110 -1.74 -17.94 -7.19
CA THR A 110 -1.14 -19.11 -7.84
C THR A 110 -1.83 -19.40 -9.18
N ASP A 111 -3.15 -19.37 -9.21
CA ASP A 111 -3.94 -19.56 -10.42
C ASP A 111 -3.67 -18.46 -11.46
N ALA A 112 -3.64 -17.21 -11.04
CA ALA A 112 -3.34 -16.09 -11.93
C ALA A 112 -1.90 -16.17 -12.50
N ILE A 113 -0.90 -16.48 -11.67
CA ILE A 113 0.49 -16.67 -12.10
C ILE A 113 0.60 -17.81 -13.11
N ASN A 114 -0.03 -18.95 -12.85
CA ASN A 114 0.00 -20.09 -13.76
C ASN A 114 -0.66 -19.75 -15.10
N THR A 115 -1.83 -19.12 -15.07
CA THR A 115 -2.55 -18.68 -16.28
C THR A 115 -1.71 -17.71 -17.11
N LEU A 116 -1.14 -16.69 -16.47
CA LEU A 116 -0.29 -15.72 -17.15
C LEU A 116 1.02 -16.34 -17.66
N THR A 117 1.59 -17.33 -16.95
CA THR A 117 2.81 -18.04 -17.39
C THR A 117 2.59 -18.80 -18.67
N ILE A 118 1.45 -19.47 -18.82
CA ILE A 118 1.09 -20.18 -20.05
C ILE A 118 0.91 -19.20 -21.21
N ASN A 119 0.38 -18.01 -20.93
CA ASN A 119 0.09 -16.97 -21.92
C ASN A 119 1.14 -15.86 -22.02
N ARG A 120 2.34 -16.04 -21.48
CA ARG A 120 3.34 -14.98 -21.29
C ARG A 120 3.83 -14.30 -22.55
N THR A 121 3.70 -14.95 -23.70
CA THR A 121 4.08 -14.40 -25.02
C THR A 121 3.01 -13.48 -25.61
N GLN A 122 1.82 -13.47 -25.01
CA GLN A 122 0.74 -12.58 -25.40
C GLN A 122 0.84 -11.30 -24.56
N ASN A 123 0.52 -10.16 -25.18
CA ASN A 123 0.47 -8.89 -24.47
C ASN A 123 -0.96 -8.37 -24.43
N LEU A 124 -1.33 -7.79 -23.30
CA LEU A 124 -2.53 -6.97 -23.23
C LEU A 124 -2.31 -5.69 -24.03
N THR A 125 -3.37 -5.11 -24.57
CA THR A 125 -3.27 -3.80 -25.25
C THR A 125 -2.69 -2.74 -24.30
N ALA A 126 -1.61 -2.09 -24.71
CA ALA A 126 -0.85 -1.16 -23.87
C ALA A 126 -1.72 -0.03 -23.26
N ASN A 127 -2.75 0.43 -23.99
CA ASN A 127 -3.67 1.46 -23.48
C ASN A 127 -4.60 0.96 -22.38
N ALA A 128 -4.83 -0.35 -22.26
CA ALA A 128 -5.67 -0.95 -21.24
C ALA A 128 -4.91 -1.15 -19.92
N ASP A 129 -3.57 -1.23 -19.97
CA ASP A 129 -2.71 -1.41 -18.80
C ASP A 129 -1.84 -0.18 -18.54
N LYS A 130 -2.22 0.63 -17.58
CA LYS A 130 -1.52 1.85 -17.18
C LYS A 130 -0.27 1.59 -16.29
N VAL A 131 -0.06 0.35 -15.85
CA VAL A 131 1.04 0.00 -14.95
C VAL A 131 2.25 -0.50 -15.74
N TYR A 132 2.04 -1.50 -16.59
CA TYR A 132 3.11 -2.17 -17.32
C TYR A 132 2.94 -2.14 -18.85
N SER A 133 2.00 -1.33 -19.34
CA SER A 133 1.72 -1.20 -20.79
C SER A 133 1.46 -2.53 -21.49
N GLY A 134 0.79 -3.44 -20.80
CA GLY A 134 0.39 -4.75 -21.29
C GLY A 134 1.42 -5.86 -21.15
N ASN A 135 2.54 -5.62 -20.48
CA ASN A 135 3.60 -6.61 -20.32
C ASN A 135 3.23 -7.68 -19.29
N VAL A 136 2.88 -8.88 -19.77
CA VAL A 136 2.43 -10.00 -18.93
C VAL A 136 3.54 -10.51 -18.00
N GLU A 137 4.81 -10.55 -18.46
CA GLU A 137 5.91 -11.03 -17.63
C GLU A 137 6.13 -10.17 -16.39
N LYS A 138 5.97 -8.84 -16.53
CA LYS A 138 6.04 -7.94 -15.38
C LYS A 138 4.90 -8.15 -14.38
N TRP A 139 3.70 -8.47 -14.85
CA TRP A 139 2.59 -8.85 -13.99
C TRP A 139 2.84 -10.15 -13.23
N ILE A 140 3.48 -11.15 -13.86
CA ILE A 140 3.89 -12.40 -13.19
C ILE A 140 4.89 -12.10 -12.08
N LYS A 141 5.93 -11.31 -12.34
CA LYS A 141 6.92 -10.90 -11.32
C LYS A 141 6.27 -10.11 -10.18
N PHE A 142 5.35 -9.21 -10.49
CA PHE A 142 4.58 -8.47 -9.49
C PHE A 142 3.77 -9.40 -8.60
N ALA A 143 3.03 -10.35 -9.19
CA ALA A 143 2.22 -11.32 -8.46
C ALA A 143 3.07 -12.22 -7.56
N ASN A 144 4.22 -12.70 -8.04
CA ASN A 144 5.17 -13.46 -7.24
C ASN A 144 5.72 -12.62 -6.07
N SER A 145 6.05 -11.35 -6.30
CA SER A 145 6.54 -10.46 -5.24
C SER A 145 5.46 -10.18 -4.19
N LEU A 146 4.21 -10.04 -4.61
CA LEU A 146 3.07 -9.93 -3.70
C LEU A 146 2.88 -11.22 -2.89
N LYS A 147 2.97 -12.40 -3.54
CA LYS A 147 2.90 -13.71 -2.90
C LYS A 147 4.02 -13.87 -1.86
N LEU A 148 5.25 -13.48 -2.20
CA LEU A 148 6.38 -13.48 -1.27
C LEU A 148 6.13 -12.56 -0.07
N ARG A 149 5.67 -11.33 -0.29
CA ARG A 149 5.34 -10.38 0.76
C ARG A 149 4.29 -10.94 1.73
N MET A 150 3.23 -11.53 1.20
CA MET A 150 2.16 -12.15 2.00
C MET A 150 2.67 -13.38 2.77
N ALA A 151 3.51 -14.20 2.14
CA ALA A 151 4.12 -15.36 2.80
C ALA A 151 4.99 -14.94 3.99
N MET A 152 5.79 -13.89 3.84
CA MET A 152 6.62 -13.37 4.94
C MET A 152 5.77 -12.81 6.10
N ARG A 153 4.58 -12.28 5.84
CA ARG A 153 3.70 -11.79 6.92
C ARG A 153 3.17 -12.89 7.81
N ILE A 154 2.96 -14.09 7.28
CA ILE A 154 2.45 -15.24 8.06
C ILE A 154 3.55 -16.12 8.64
N CYS A 155 4.83 -15.79 8.49
CA CYS A 155 5.96 -16.67 8.84
C CYS A 155 6.00 -17.06 10.33
N TYR A 156 5.45 -16.25 11.22
CA TYR A 156 5.38 -16.55 12.66
C TYR A 156 4.12 -17.30 13.08
N VAL A 157 3.03 -17.20 12.31
CA VAL A 157 1.75 -17.82 12.65
C VAL A 157 1.49 -19.10 11.88
N ASP A 158 2.04 -19.23 10.67
CA ASP A 158 1.96 -20.44 9.84
C ASP A 158 3.25 -20.64 9.04
N LYS A 159 4.29 -21.11 9.72
CA LYS A 159 5.61 -21.33 9.14
C LYS A 159 5.58 -22.29 7.95
N GLY A 160 4.78 -23.37 8.03
CA GLY A 160 4.71 -24.37 6.96
C GLY A 160 4.14 -23.80 5.67
N LYS A 161 3.01 -23.09 5.74
CA LYS A 161 2.42 -22.42 4.57
C LYS A 161 3.34 -21.33 4.03
N SER A 162 3.95 -20.54 4.92
CA SER A 162 4.93 -19.50 4.57
C SER A 162 6.08 -20.06 3.73
N GLU A 163 6.76 -21.11 4.22
CA GLU A 163 7.89 -21.72 3.51
C GLU A 163 7.54 -22.25 2.12
N ILE A 164 6.36 -22.84 1.96
CA ILE A 164 5.87 -23.31 0.67
C ILE A 164 5.67 -22.11 -0.28
N MET A 165 4.96 -21.09 0.16
CA MET A 165 4.63 -19.93 -0.68
C MET A 165 5.89 -19.11 -1.03
N VAL A 166 6.85 -19.01 -0.13
CA VAL A 166 8.16 -18.38 -0.41
C VAL A 166 8.90 -19.14 -1.51
N LYS A 167 9.03 -20.46 -1.37
CA LYS A 167 9.73 -21.30 -2.38
C LYS A 167 9.08 -21.18 -3.76
N GLU A 168 7.76 -21.19 -3.81
CA GLU A 168 7.04 -21.02 -5.08
C GLU A 168 7.24 -19.63 -5.70
N ALA A 169 7.23 -18.57 -4.88
CA ALA A 169 7.33 -17.20 -5.36
C ALA A 169 8.72 -16.86 -5.93
N ILE A 170 9.79 -17.39 -5.33
CA ILE A 170 11.17 -17.11 -5.78
C ILE A 170 11.68 -18.09 -6.83
N ASP A 171 10.90 -19.09 -7.19
CA ASP A 171 11.31 -20.14 -8.12
C ASP A 171 11.50 -19.59 -9.54
N THR A 172 12.70 -19.76 -10.07
CA THR A 172 13.06 -19.38 -11.45
C THR A 172 13.34 -20.60 -12.33
N SER A 173 13.12 -21.82 -11.83
CA SER A 173 13.31 -23.05 -12.59
C SER A 173 12.26 -23.22 -13.68
N ASN A 174 12.57 -24.00 -14.70
CA ASN A 174 11.66 -24.39 -15.78
C ASN A 174 10.97 -23.18 -16.47
N GLY A 175 11.67 -22.05 -16.58
CA GLY A 175 11.15 -20.85 -17.24
C GLY A 175 10.21 -20.01 -16.41
N LYS A 176 10.11 -20.24 -15.11
CA LYS A 176 9.42 -19.36 -14.16
C LYS A 176 10.22 -18.06 -13.99
N LEU A 177 9.53 -16.96 -13.72
CA LEU A 177 10.14 -15.61 -13.72
C LEU A 177 10.59 -15.14 -12.34
N GLY A 178 10.17 -15.82 -11.25
CA GLY A 178 10.47 -15.38 -9.89
C GLY A 178 9.84 -14.03 -9.53
N VAL A 179 10.50 -13.29 -8.66
CA VAL A 179 10.05 -11.99 -8.15
C VAL A 179 10.66 -10.81 -8.93
N MET A 180 10.21 -9.59 -8.64
CA MET A 180 10.85 -8.37 -9.14
C MET A 180 12.24 -8.20 -8.55
N THR A 181 13.25 -8.00 -9.40
CA THR A 181 14.65 -7.83 -9.00
C THR A 181 15.28 -6.54 -9.50
N GLU A 182 14.67 -5.90 -10.50
CA GLU A 182 15.20 -4.72 -11.16
C GLU A 182 14.27 -3.51 -10.97
N ASN A 183 14.82 -2.30 -11.02
CA ASN A 183 14.02 -1.08 -10.97
C ASN A 183 13.03 -0.99 -12.16
N SER A 184 13.37 -1.60 -13.28
CA SER A 184 12.49 -1.70 -14.46
C SER A 184 11.25 -2.56 -14.23
N ASP A 185 11.24 -3.40 -13.18
CA ASP A 185 10.08 -4.21 -12.78
C ASP A 185 9.09 -3.45 -11.90
N ASN A 186 9.44 -2.22 -11.46
CA ASN A 186 8.57 -1.45 -10.58
C ASN A 186 7.18 -1.20 -11.18
N ALA A 187 6.15 -1.47 -10.39
CA ALA A 187 4.78 -1.13 -10.72
C ALA A 187 4.57 0.37 -10.56
N PHE A 188 4.50 1.07 -11.66
CA PHE A 188 4.30 2.51 -11.67
C PHE A 188 3.03 2.87 -12.45
N MET A 189 2.11 3.55 -11.78
CA MET A 189 0.93 4.12 -12.41
C MET A 189 1.04 5.65 -12.34
N PRO A 190 1.11 6.35 -13.48
CA PRO A 190 1.13 7.80 -13.49
C PRO A 190 -0.18 8.32 -12.86
N ALA A 191 -0.06 9.04 -11.76
CA ALA A 191 -1.20 9.71 -11.13
C ALA A 191 -1.24 11.17 -11.60
N THR A 192 -2.41 11.64 -12.00
CA THR A 192 -2.63 13.07 -12.30
C THR A 192 -2.48 13.92 -11.05
N ILE A 193 -2.81 13.35 -9.89
CA ILE A 193 -2.63 13.97 -8.58
C ILE A 193 -2.03 12.91 -7.66
N ASN A 194 -0.86 13.18 -7.11
CA ASN A 194 -0.27 12.35 -6.07
C ASN A 194 -0.87 12.72 -4.71
N PRO A 195 -1.65 11.84 -4.04
CA PRO A 195 -2.25 12.15 -2.74
C PRO A 195 -1.23 12.51 -1.66
N PHE A 196 -0.04 11.90 -1.70
CA PHE A 196 1.03 12.24 -0.75
C PHE A 196 1.57 13.64 -1.01
N TYR A 197 1.74 14.03 -2.27
CA TYR A 197 2.11 15.41 -2.61
C TYR A 197 1.07 16.40 -2.09
N MET A 198 -0.22 16.11 -2.29
CA MET A 198 -1.30 16.96 -1.79
C MET A 198 -1.24 17.11 -0.27
N VAL A 199 -1.06 16.02 0.47
CA VAL A 199 -0.98 16.07 1.94
C VAL A 199 0.29 16.76 2.43
N CYS A 200 1.43 16.49 1.80
CA CYS A 200 2.71 16.99 2.27
C CYS A 200 3.00 18.44 1.87
N TYR A 201 2.51 18.87 0.70
CA TYR A 201 2.95 20.14 0.12
C TYR A 201 1.81 21.12 -0.20
N SER A 202 0.58 20.66 -0.39
CA SER A 202 -0.52 21.53 -0.80
C SER A 202 -1.55 21.75 0.29
N TYR A 203 -1.80 20.75 1.10
CA TYR A 203 -2.81 20.84 2.16
C TYR A 203 -2.30 21.73 3.29
N ASN A 204 -3.11 22.66 3.74
CA ASN A 204 -2.73 23.66 4.76
C ASN A 204 -1.44 24.45 4.46
N GLY A 205 -1.23 24.80 3.20
CA GLY A 205 -0.04 25.56 2.82
C GLY A 205 1.28 24.80 2.91
N GLY A 206 1.26 23.47 2.93
CA GLY A 206 2.46 22.64 3.02
C GLY A 206 3.06 22.56 4.41
N GLU A 207 2.27 22.69 5.44
CA GLU A 207 2.73 22.68 6.84
C GLU A 207 3.09 21.31 7.41
N THR A 208 3.15 20.26 6.58
CA THR A 208 3.56 18.92 7.01
C THR A 208 5.04 18.91 7.40
N LYS A 209 5.33 18.41 8.60
CA LYS A 209 6.68 18.38 9.16
C LYS A 209 7.13 16.93 9.37
N ILE A 210 8.44 16.71 9.30
CA ILE A 210 9.05 15.42 9.65
C ILE A 210 9.01 15.26 11.18
N SER A 211 8.79 14.03 11.66
CA SER A 211 8.86 13.77 13.11
C SER A 211 10.30 13.90 13.64
N ALA A 212 10.42 14.29 14.91
CA ALA A 212 11.73 14.38 15.59
C ALA A 212 12.43 13.02 15.62
N ASP A 213 11.68 11.93 15.78
CA ASP A 213 12.24 10.58 15.80
C ASP A 213 12.94 10.27 14.46
N LEU A 214 12.22 10.45 13.33
CA LEU A 214 12.80 10.21 12.01
C LEU A 214 14.02 11.10 11.75
N SER A 215 13.91 12.42 12.03
CA SER A 215 15.02 13.35 11.80
C SER A 215 16.23 13.03 12.67
N SER A 216 16.03 12.58 13.91
CA SER A 216 17.13 12.18 14.81
C SER A 216 17.88 10.96 14.26
N TYR A 217 17.19 9.94 13.78
CA TYR A 217 17.83 8.81 13.12
C TYR A 217 18.58 9.23 11.86
N MET A 218 17.95 9.99 10.99
CA MET A 218 18.57 10.42 9.74
C MET A 218 19.80 11.32 9.98
N ASN A 219 19.76 12.18 10.98
CA ASN A 219 20.90 13.01 11.36
C ASN A 219 22.01 12.17 12.02
N GLY A 220 21.65 11.27 12.94
CA GLY A 220 22.62 10.42 13.65
C GLY A 220 23.40 9.51 12.72
N TYR A 221 22.77 8.96 11.71
CA TYR A 221 23.41 8.11 10.70
C TYR A 221 23.93 8.88 9.49
N GLN A 222 23.78 10.21 9.44
CA GLN A 222 24.11 11.05 8.29
C GLN A 222 23.46 10.51 6.99
N ASP A 223 22.21 10.06 7.08
CA ASP A 223 21.51 9.44 5.99
C ASP A 223 21.36 10.41 4.81
N PRO A 224 21.88 10.09 3.61
CA PRO A 224 21.82 10.99 2.46
C PRO A 224 20.39 11.27 1.98
N ARG A 225 19.41 10.43 2.34
CA ARG A 225 18.00 10.63 2.00
C ARG A 225 17.35 11.79 2.75
N ARG A 226 17.95 12.30 3.83
CA ARG A 226 17.39 13.43 4.60
C ARG A 226 17.19 14.68 3.73
N GLU A 227 18.10 14.92 2.78
CA GLU A 227 18.02 16.04 1.84
C GLU A 227 16.94 15.88 0.77
N ILE A 228 16.47 14.64 0.58
CA ILE A 228 15.36 14.31 -0.33
C ILE A 228 14.02 14.36 0.41
N TYR A 229 13.97 13.92 1.67
CA TYR A 229 12.76 13.84 2.45
C TYR A 229 12.36 15.14 3.14
N GLY A 230 13.29 16.03 3.36
CA GLY A 230 13.06 17.29 4.07
C GLY A 230 13.90 18.43 3.53
N VAL A 231 13.49 19.62 3.89
CA VAL A 231 14.28 20.83 3.69
C VAL A 231 14.83 21.30 5.04
N THR A 232 15.95 21.98 5.01
CA THR A 232 16.51 22.60 6.22
C THR A 232 15.56 23.67 6.73
N SER A 233 15.38 23.74 8.04
CA SER A 233 14.60 24.77 8.70
C SER A 233 15.50 25.58 9.64
N THR A 234 15.12 26.83 9.83
CA THR A 234 15.69 27.69 10.88
C THR A 234 14.84 27.51 12.13
N PHE A 235 15.48 27.15 13.21
CA PHE A 235 14.84 27.02 14.51
C PHE A 235 15.49 27.99 15.49
N ASP A 236 14.66 28.80 16.15
CA ASP A 236 15.10 29.73 17.19
C ASP A 236 14.78 29.11 18.56
N GLU A 237 15.80 28.62 19.24
CA GLU A 237 15.71 28.23 20.63
C GLU A 237 16.39 29.31 21.47
N SER A 238 15.60 30.24 22.03
CA SER A 238 16.08 31.19 23.05
C SER A 238 17.36 31.95 22.64
N GLU A 239 17.33 32.60 21.45
CA GLU A 239 18.44 33.36 20.87
C GLU A 239 19.53 32.52 20.16
N ASN A 240 19.44 31.19 20.14
CA ASN A 240 20.33 30.37 19.35
C ASN A 240 19.62 29.89 18.06
N ILE A 241 19.92 30.55 16.96
CA ILE A 241 19.41 30.15 15.64
C ILE A 241 20.22 28.94 15.15
N THR A 242 19.59 27.80 15.04
CA THR A 242 20.18 26.61 14.44
C THR A 242 19.53 26.32 13.10
N ASN A 243 20.37 26.16 12.07
CA ASN A 243 19.95 25.73 10.76
C ASN A 243 20.19 24.22 10.61
N GLY A 244 19.21 23.46 10.13
CA GLY A 244 19.40 22.05 9.91
C GLY A 244 18.11 21.28 9.64
N PHE A 245 18.24 19.95 9.59
CA PHE A 245 17.10 19.06 9.46
C PHE A 245 16.53 18.75 10.85
N HIS A 246 15.55 19.54 11.28
CA HIS A 246 14.91 19.41 12.57
C HIS A 246 13.49 18.88 12.39
N GLY A 247 13.17 17.80 13.09
CA GLY A 247 11.84 17.24 13.15
C GLY A 247 11.07 17.70 14.38
N LEU A 248 9.77 17.58 14.33
CA LEU A 248 8.89 17.96 15.41
C LEU A 248 8.61 16.80 16.33
N ARG A 249 8.74 17.03 17.64
CA ARG A 249 8.41 16.01 18.64
C ARG A 249 6.90 15.82 18.72
N VAL A 250 6.48 14.57 18.60
CA VAL A 250 5.10 14.17 18.79
C VAL A 250 4.67 14.45 20.23
N GLY A 251 3.54 15.14 20.43
CA GLY A 251 2.99 15.44 21.75
C GLY A 251 3.36 16.80 22.33
N ASN A 252 4.26 17.56 21.72
CA ASN A 252 4.54 18.91 22.15
C ASN A 252 3.50 19.91 21.62
N GLU A 253 3.24 20.96 22.39
CA GLU A 253 2.51 22.14 21.87
C GLU A 253 3.37 22.83 20.83
N TYR A 254 2.72 23.27 19.78
CA TYR A 254 3.35 24.10 18.75
C TYR A 254 3.33 25.54 19.18
N PRO A 255 4.41 26.30 18.97
CA PRO A 255 4.31 27.74 19.01
C PRO A 255 3.31 28.18 17.93
N ILE A 256 2.25 28.84 18.39
CA ILE A 256 1.27 29.47 17.48
C ILE A 256 2.06 30.48 16.66
N LYS A 257 2.00 30.40 15.33
CA LYS A 257 2.47 31.49 14.48
C LYS A 257 1.67 32.73 14.87
N THR A 258 2.28 33.60 15.64
CA THR A 258 1.79 34.99 15.76
C THR A 258 2.06 35.64 14.40
N GLY A 259 0.99 35.82 13.64
CA GLY A 259 1.00 36.46 12.32
C GLY A 259 1.47 37.90 12.35
#